data_6b4bacf0277b2102709b5a8f35ca01d3
#
_entry.id   6b4bacf0277b2102709b5a8f35ca01d3
#
_cell.length_a   1.000
_cell.length_b   1.000
_cell.length_c   1.000
_cell.angle_alpha   90.00
_cell.angle_beta   90.00
_cell.angle_gamma   90.00
#
_symmetry.space_group_name_H-M   'P 1'
#
loop_
_entity.id
_entity.type
_entity.pdbx_description
1 polymer ?
#
loop_
_entity_poly.entity_id
_entity_poly.type
_entity_poly.pdbx_seq_one_letter_code
_entity_poly.pdbx_strand_id
1 'polypeptide(L)'
;MKYLVPGLVFLLVYQVFTIGYTGYVAFTNYGDGHNSTKAHAVDALLIQNEKRVEGSPSFPLVVVDDDGELGFAILDGDTVRVGTAEDALRPEPDAVVADGTVSEVPGFTVLSRQEVLQRQNEVTGLRVPVSDDAEDGSLRTQDARQGYIYRSSLEYERRRARWSTSRRA
;
A
#
# COMPACT_ATOMS: atom_id res chain seq x y z
N MET A 1 33.96 -44.16 29.60
CA MET A 1 34.52 -43.01 28.87
C MET A 1 34.29 -43.03 27.34
N LYS A 2 34.26 -44.20 26.68
CA LYS A 2 34.14 -44.30 25.21
C LYS A 2 32.81 -43.77 24.62
N TYR A 3 31.72 -43.77 25.35
CA TYR A 3 30.39 -43.39 24.88
C TYR A 3 30.01 -41.93 25.17
N LEU A 4 30.78 -41.27 26.04
CA LEU A 4 30.54 -39.86 26.38
C LEU A 4 31.09 -38.90 25.30
N VAL A 5 32.19 -39.26 24.66
CA VAL A 5 32.89 -38.43 23.69
C VAL A 5 32.03 -38.11 22.47
N PRO A 6 31.40 -39.07 21.77
CA PRO A 6 30.59 -38.77 20.61
C PRO A 6 29.35 -37.89 20.94
N GLY A 7 28.73 -38.12 22.11
CA GLY A 7 27.62 -37.28 22.55
C GLY A 7 28.05 -35.85 22.86
N LEU A 8 29.20 -35.66 23.48
CA LEU A 8 29.74 -34.36 23.82
C LEU A 8 30.18 -33.57 22.57
N VAL A 9 30.74 -34.26 21.59
CA VAL A 9 31.09 -33.65 20.28
C VAL A 9 29.83 -33.19 19.56
N PHE A 10 28.81 -34.03 19.52
CA PHE A 10 27.53 -33.65 18.86
C PHE A 10 26.87 -32.46 19.55
N LEU A 11 26.85 -32.44 20.88
CA LEU A 11 26.29 -31.33 21.65
C LEU A 11 27.10 -30.05 21.41
N LEU A 12 28.41 -30.11 21.35
CA LEU A 12 29.28 -28.96 21.12
C LEU A 12 29.07 -28.38 19.70
N VAL A 13 29.01 -29.25 18.69
CA VAL A 13 28.78 -28.83 17.31
C VAL A 13 27.39 -28.13 17.19
N TYR A 14 26.36 -28.75 17.77
CA TYR A 14 25.02 -28.20 17.76
C TYR A 14 24.93 -26.85 18.50
N GLN A 15 25.54 -26.77 19.67
CA GLN A 15 25.56 -25.56 20.50
C GLN A 15 26.31 -24.41 19.82
N VAL A 16 27.50 -24.67 19.30
CA VAL A 16 28.32 -23.66 18.59
C VAL A 16 27.62 -23.18 17.32
N PHE A 17 27.02 -24.11 16.57
CA PHE A 17 26.25 -23.75 15.39
C PHE A 17 25.06 -22.86 15.74
N THR A 18 24.28 -23.23 16.76
CA THR A 18 23.10 -22.47 17.18
C THR A 18 23.48 -21.06 17.67
N ILE A 19 24.51 -20.95 18.50
CA ILE A 19 25.00 -19.66 19.01
C ILE A 19 25.53 -18.81 17.85
N GLY A 20 26.34 -19.39 16.96
CA GLY A 20 26.88 -18.70 15.79
C GLY A 20 25.79 -18.21 14.84
N TYR A 21 24.83 -19.07 14.55
CA TYR A 21 23.70 -18.73 13.69
C TYR A 21 22.80 -17.66 14.33
N THR A 22 22.50 -17.76 15.62
CA THR A 22 21.71 -16.75 16.34
C THR A 22 22.44 -15.40 16.37
N GLY A 23 23.76 -15.42 16.60
CA GLY A 23 24.59 -14.23 16.50
C GLY A 23 24.57 -13.62 15.09
N TYR A 24 24.72 -14.44 14.05
CA TYR A 24 24.63 -14.00 12.67
C TYR A 24 23.28 -13.34 12.37
N VAL A 25 22.16 -13.99 12.72
CA VAL A 25 20.81 -13.46 12.52
C VAL A 25 20.57 -12.18 13.32
N ALA A 26 21.12 -12.05 14.51
CA ALA A 26 20.99 -10.84 15.34
C ALA A 26 21.70 -9.61 14.74
N PHE A 27 22.78 -9.80 13.98
CA PHE A 27 23.51 -8.72 13.32
C PHE A 27 23.13 -8.55 11.84
N THR A 28 22.49 -9.53 11.24
CA THR A 28 21.90 -9.40 9.91
C THR A 28 20.40 -9.17 10.09
N ASN A 29 19.85 -8.15 9.44
CA ASN A 29 18.40 -7.91 9.41
C ASN A 29 17.70 -9.00 8.58
N TYR A 30 18.06 -10.26 8.83
CA TYR A 30 17.54 -11.45 8.15
C TYR A 30 16.28 -11.91 8.87
N GLY A 31 15.17 -11.27 8.53
CA GLY A 31 13.84 -11.69 8.96
C GLY A 31 12.97 -11.95 7.75
N ASP A 32 12.22 -13.05 7.75
CA ASP A 32 11.20 -13.33 6.75
C ASP A 32 10.23 -12.14 6.67
N GLY A 33 10.20 -11.45 5.52
CA GLY A 33 9.31 -10.33 5.26
C GLY A 33 9.75 -8.95 5.78
N HIS A 34 10.95 -8.77 6.33
CA HIS A 34 11.40 -7.50 6.91
C HIS A 34 12.56 -6.84 6.16
N ASN A 35 12.71 -7.13 4.87
CA ASN A 35 13.66 -6.41 3.99
C ASN A 35 13.16 -5.02 3.56
N SER A 36 12.25 -4.42 4.34
CA SER A 36 11.75 -3.09 4.06
C SER A 36 12.81 -2.05 4.39
N THR A 37 13.10 -1.20 3.43
CA THR A 37 13.91 0.00 3.66
C THR A 37 13.19 0.92 4.63
N LYS A 38 13.93 1.84 5.28
CA LYS A 38 13.31 2.85 6.14
C LYS A 38 12.18 3.61 5.43
N ALA A 39 12.32 3.85 4.13
CA ALA A 39 11.28 4.48 3.32
C ALA A 39 10.00 3.63 3.29
N HIS A 40 10.10 2.34 2.97
CA HIS A 40 8.94 1.44 2.97
C HIS A 40 8.28 1.31 4.34
N ALA A 41 9.07 1.34 5.43
CA ALA A 41 8.50 1.30 6.77
C ALA A 41 7.73 2.57 7.11
N VAL A 42 8.22 3.73 6.65
CA VAL A 42 7.52 5.02 6.82
C VAL A 42 6.24 5.03 5.99
N ASP A 43 6.29 4.62 4.73
CA ASP A 43 5.13 4.57 3.86
C ASP A 43 4.06 3.62 4.42
N ALA A 44 4.47 2.45 4.93
CA ALA A 44 3.56 1.52 5.60
C ALA A 44 2.89 2.13 6.86
N LEU A 45 3.64 2.89 7.66
CA LEU A 45 3.09 3.59 8.83
C LEU A 45 2.13 4.70 8.44
N LEU A 46 2.43 5.47 7.39
CA LEU A 46 1.54 6.50 6.87
C LEU A 46 0.22 5.88 6.40
N ILE A 47 0.29 4.79 5.64
CA ILE A 47 -0.87 4.06 5.13
C ILE A 47 -1.72 3.46 6.26
N GLN A 48 -1.10 2.91 7.31
CA GLN A 48 -1.83 2.34 8.45
C GLN A 48 -2.57 3.38 9.30
N ASN A 49 -2.06 4.61 9.33
CA ASN A 49 -2.63 5.70 10.11
C ASN A 49 -3.49 6.66 9.29
N GLU A 50 -3.91 6.25 8.10
CA GLU A 50 -4.83 7.04 7.29
C GLU A 50 -6.20 7.17 7.95
N LYS A 51 -6.69 8.39 8.02
CA LYS A 51 -8.04 8.74 8.45
C LYS A 51 -8.77 9.46 7.32
N ARG A 52 -10.08 9.27 7.28
CA ARG A 52 -10.92 10.03 6.36
C ARG A 52 -10.73 11.52 6.65
N VAL A 53 -10.48 12.30 5.60
CA VAL A 53 -10.41 13.75 5.70
C VAL A 53 -11.81 14.29 5.97
N GLU A 54 -12.01 14.94 7.13
CA GLU A 54 -13.29 15.56 7.48
C GLU A 54 -13.59 16.68 6.50
N GLY A 55 -14.80 16.67 5.92
CA GLY A 55 -15.20 17.65 4.91
C GLY A 55 -14.68 17.36 3.49
N SER A 56 -13.97 16.25 3.27
CA SER A 56 -13.60 15.81 1.93
C SER A 56 -14.85 15.53 1.10
N PRO A 57 -14.91 15.98 -0.16
CA PRO A 57 -15.99 15.62 -1.07
C PRO A 57 -16.03 14.10 -1.26
N SER A 58 -17.21 13.58 -1.48
CA SER A 58 -17.40 12.21 -1.96
C SER A 58 -17.43 12.24 -3.49
N PHE A 59 -16.76 11.28 -4.11
CA PHE A 59 -16.71 11.15 -5.56
C PHE A 59 -17.56 9.96 -5.99
N PRO A 60 -18.45 10.10 -7.00
CA PRO A 60 -19.05 8.95 -7.64
C PRO A 60 -17.96 7.99 -8.11
N LEU A 61 -18.05 6.73 -7.71
CA LEU A 61 -17.01 5.72 -7.92
C LEU A 61 -17.59 4.50 -8.61
N VAL A 62 -16.81 3.97 -9.53
CA VAL A 62 -17.04 2.68 -10.18
C VAL A 62 -15.78 1.83 -10.02
N VAL A 63 -15.98 0.54 -9.79
CA VAL A 63 -14.89 -0.42 -9.71
C VAL A 63 -14.56 -0.91 -11.11
N VAL A 64 -13.28 -0.88 -11.44
CA VAL A 64 -12.73 -1.33 -12.71
C VAL A 64 -11.75 -2.47 -12.49
N ASP A 65 -11.57 -3.30 -13.51
CA ASP A 65 -10.63 -4.42 -13.51
C ASP A 65 -9.70 -4.27 -14.71
N ASP A 66 -8.40 -4.36 -14.46
CA ASP A 66 -7.32 -4.41 -15.45
C ASP A 66 -6.66 -5.79 -15.38
N ASP A 67 -7.08 -6.70 -16.24
CA ASP A 67 -6.55 -8.08 -16.33
C ASP A 67 -6.45 -8.82 -14.96
N GLY A 68 -7.40 -8.55 -14.05
CA GLY A 68 -7.46 -9.15 -12.70
C GLY A 68 -7.02 -8.22 -11.57
N GLU A 69 -6.42 -7.08 -11.87
CA GLU A 69 -6.11 -6.04 -10.90
C GLU A 69 -7.29 -5.08 -10.75
N LEU A 70 -7.75 -4.91 -9.49
CA LEU A 70 -8.84 -3.99 -9.20
C LEU A 70 -8.34 -2.54 -9.16
N GLY A 71 -9.18 -1.66 -9.71
CA GLY A 71 -8.98 -0.22 -9.68
C GLY A 71 -10.27 0.53 -9.38
N PHE A 72 -10.14 1.85 -9.25
CA PHE A 72 -11.25 2.76 -9.11
C PHE A 72 -11.25 3.80 -10.23
N ALA A 73 -12.42 3.99 -10.84
CA ALA A 73 -12.69 5.13 -11.67
C ALA A 73 -13.63 6.09 -10.94
N ILE A 74 -13.24 7.36 -10.81
CA ILE A 74 -14.02 8.38 -10.14
C ILE A 74 -14.33 9.54 -11.08
N LEU A 75 -15.45 10.21 -10.81
CA LEU A 75 -15.81 11.46 -11.46
C LEU A 75 -15.46 12.62 -10.51
N ASP A 76 -14.45 13.39 -10.87
CA ASP A 76 -13.99 14.58 -10.15
C ASP A 76 -14.39 15.83 -10.96
N GLY A 77 -15.56 16.38 -10.63
CA GLY A 77 -16.21 17.41 -11.44
C GLY A 77 -16.60 16.88 -12.82
N ASP A 78 -15.94 17.35 -13.86
CA ASP A 78 -16.15 16.91 -15.25
C ASP A 78 -15.03 15.97 -15.76
N THR A 79 -14.10 15.61 -14.90
CA THR A 79 -12.94 14.80 -15.28
C THR A 79 -13.05 13.41 -14.66
N VAL A 80 -12.94 12.38 -15.49
CA VAL A 80 -12.79 11.00 -15.01
C VAL A 80 -11.33 10.77 -14.66
N ARG A 81 -11.09 10.20 -13.49
CA ARG A 81 -9.77 9.77 -13.04
C ARG A 81 -9.80 8.30 -12.69
N VAL A 82 -8.79 7.58 -13.15
CA VAL A 82 -8.67 6.13 -12.97
C VAL A 82 -7.34 5.81 -12.30
N GLY A 83 -7.33 4.82 -11.44
CA GLY A 83 -6.11 4.31 -10.81
C GLY A 83 -6.32 2.93 -10.23
N THR A 84 -5.23 2.22 -9.98
CA THR A 84 -5.19 0.89 -9.38
C THR A 84 -4.49 0.92 -8.01
N ALA A 85 -4.23 -0.23 -7.41
CA ALA A 85 -3.44 -0.30 -6.17
C ALA A 85 -1.99 0.19 -6.37
N GLU A 86 -1.43 -0.02 -7.56
CA GLU A 86 -0.05 0.30 -7.89
C GLU A 86 0.08 1.66 -8.59
N ASP A 87 -0.93 2.07 -9.35
CA ASP A 87 -0.95 3.30 -10.12
C ASP A 87 -1.87 4.36 -9.48
N ALA A 88 -1.31 5.56 -9.29
CA ALA A 88 -2.05 6.70 -8.77
C ALA A 88 -3.18 7.14 -9.74
N LEU A 89 -4.18 7.83 -9.19
CA LEU A 89 -5.28 8.38 -9.97
C LEU A 89 -4.80 9.33 -11.06
N ARG A 90 -5.02 8.97 -12.33
CA ARG A 90 -4.69 9.76 -13.51
C ARG A 90 -5.95 10.15 -14.28
N PRO A 91 -5.99 11.33 -14.90
CA PRO A 91 -7.12 11.72 -15.72
C PRO A 91 -7.22 10.86 -16.97
N GLU A 92 -8.42 10.38 -17.26
CA GLU A 92 -8.74 9.57 -18.45
C GLU A 92 -9.77 10.35 -19.31
N PRO A 93 -9.31 11.08 -20.31
CA PRO A 93 -10.18 11.97 -21.10
C PRO A 93 -11.14 11.21 -22.02
N ASP A 94 -10.79 9.97 -22.39
CA ASP A 94 -11.58 9.15 -23.32
C ASP A 94 -12.64 8.28 -22.60
N ALA A 95 -12.75 8.42 -21.27
CA ALA A 95 -13.77 7.72 -20.50
C ALA A 95 -15.18 8.30 -20.77
N VAL A 96 -16.16 7.40 -20.81
CA VAL A 96 -17.56 7.77 -21.04
C VAL A 96 -18.30 7.90 -19.71
N VAL A 97 -19.01 9.02 -19.55
CA VAL A 97 -19.86 9.27 -18.38
C VAL A 97 -21.33 9.20 -18.82
N ALA A 98 -22.13 8.42 -18.12
CA ALA A 98 -23.57 8.33 -18.28
C ALA A 98 -24.26 8.48 -16.93
N ASP A 99 -25.30 9.27 -16.86
CA ASP A 99 -26.10 9.51 -15.63
C ASP A 99 -25.27 9.96 -14.41
N GLY A 100 -24.21 10.75 -14.64
CA GLY A 100 -23.31 11.22 -13.58
C GLY A 100 -22.41 10.13 -12.96
N THR A 101 -22.26 9.01 -13.67
CA THR A 101 -21.41 7.90 -13.26
C THR A 101 -20.55 7.46 -14.46
N VAL A 102 -19.35 6.99 -14.19
CA VAL A 102 -18.47 6.45 -15.24
C VAL A 102 -19.08 5.15 -15.75
N SER A 103 -19.29 5.06 -17.06
CA SER A 103 -19.89 3.89 -17.72
C SER A 103 -18.88 3.05 -18.49
N GLU A 104 -17.86 3.69 -19.05
CA GLU A 104 -16.84 3.01 -19.82
C GLU A 104 -15.48 3.71 -19.63
N VAL A 105 -14.44 2.91 -19.51
CA VAL A 105 -13.07 3.40 -19.35
C VAL A 105 -12.17 2.63 -20.32
N PRO A 106 -11.45 3.31 -21.23
CA PRO A 106 -10.55 2.63 -22.16
C PRO A 106 -9.48 1.82 -21.42
N GLY A 107 -9.29 0.59 -21.85
CA GLY A 107 -8.30 -0.33 -21.24
C GLY A 107 -8.75 -1.02 -19.97
N PHE A 108 -9.89 -0.65 -19.40
CA PHE A 108 -10.42 -1.25 -18.16
C PHE A 108 -11.80 -1.85 -18.39
N THR A 109 -12.08 -2.93 -17.66
CA THR A 109 -13.42 -3.52 -17.64
C THR A 109 -14.19 -2.98 -16.44
N VAL A 110 -15.31 -2.29 -16.69
CA VAL A 110 -16.19 -1.83 -15.60
C VAL A 110 -16.93 -3.02 -15.00
N LEU A 111 -16.72 -3.27 -13.71
CA LEU A 111 -17.33 -4.39 -13.02
C LEU A 111 -18.83 -4.16 -12.80
N SER A 112 -19.62 -5.19 -13.08
CA SER A 112 -21.04 -5.21 -12.75
C SER A 112 -21.23 -5.26 -11.22
N ARG A 113 -22.40 -4.84 -10.75
CA ARG A 113 -22.74 -4.89 -9.33
C ARG A 113 -22.62 -6.29 -8.71
N GLN A 114 -22.86 -7.31 -9.51
CA GLN A 114 -22.78 -8.71 -9.08
C GLN A 114 -21.34 -9.13 -8.84
N GLU A 115 -20.41 -8.75 -9.72
CA GLU A 115 -18.99 -9.00 -9.61
C GLU A 115 -18.37 -8.24 -8.42
N VAL A 116 -18.75 -6.97 -8.25
CA VAL A 116 -18.35 -6.17 -7.09
C VAL A 116 -18.76 -6.82 -5.77
N LEU A 117 -19.99 -7.37 -5.68
CA LEU A 117 -20.45 -8.08 -4.48
C LEU A 117 -19.69 -9.38 -4.22
N GLN A 118 -19.30 -10.09 -5.27
CA GLN A 118 -18.48 -11.31 -5.12
C GLN A 118 -17.06 -11.01 -4.60
N ARG A 119 -16.51 -9.86 -4.98
CA ARG A 119 -15.18 -9.38 -4.59
C ARG A 119 -15.21 -8.27 -3.53
N GLN A 120 -16.30 -8.16 -2.77
CA GLN A 120 -16.54 -7.04 -1.84
C GLN A 120 -15.40 -6.82 -0.85
N ASN A 121 -14.81 -7.89 -0.32
CA ASN A 121 -13.68 -7.78 0.63
C ASN A 121 -12.43 -7.18 -0.03
N GLU A 122 -12.17 -7.51 -1.28
CA GLU A 122 -11.06 -6.97 -2.06
C GLU A 122 -11.31 -5.49 -2.36
N VAL A 123 -12.52 -5.16 -2.83
CA VAL A 123 -12.93 -3.78 -3.16
C VAL A 123 -12.88 -2.86 -1.95
N THR A 124 -13.37 -3.30 -0.78
CA THR A 124 -13.34 -2.49 0.44
C THR A 124 -11.94 -2.38 1.06
N GLY A 125 -11.08 -3.35 0.79
CA GLY A 125 -9.67 -3.34 1.18
C GLY A 125 -8.77 -2.55 0.24
N LEU A 126 -9.24 -2.29 -0.99
CA LEU A 126 -8.47 -1.60 -2.02
C LEU A 126 -8.15 -0.16 -1.64
N ARG A 127 -6.94 0.25 -1.93
CA ARG A 127 -6.42 1.60 -1.72
C ARG A 127 -5.77 2.07 -3.00
N VAL A 128 -6.32 3.10 -3.59
CA VAL A 128 -5.76 3.70 -4.80
C VAL A 128 -5.08 5.01 -4.41
N PRO A 129 -3.79 5.19 -4.66
CA PRO A 129 -3.09 6.43 -4.36
C PRO A 129 -3.73 7.61 -5.09
N VAL A 130 -3.88 8.75 -4.42
CA VAL A 130 -4.42 9.96 -5.05
C VAL A 130 -3.40 10.57 -6.01
N SER A 131 -2.13 10.48 -5.66
CA SER A 131 -0.99 10.94 -6.46
C SER A 131 0.22 10.06 -6.20
N ASP A 132 1.33 10.30 -6.91
CA ASP A 132 2.62 9.64 -6.68
C ASP A 132 3.25 10.04 -5.31
N ASP A 133 2.69 11.00 -4.60
CA ASP A 133 3.11 11.39 -3.26
C ASP A 133 2.21 10.74 -2.20
N ALA A 134 2.80 9.93 -1.33
CA ALA A 134 2.10 9.25 -0.25
C ALA A 134 1.44 10.21 0.77
N GLU A 135 1.86 11.48 0.82
CA GLU A 135 1.27 12.50 1.69
C GLU A 135 -0.11 12.96 1.21
N ASP A 136 -0.42 12.81 -0.09
CA ASP A 136 -1.73 13.13 -0.65
C ASP A 136 -2.80 12.12 -0.28
N GLY A 137 -2.39 10.98 0.23
CA GLY A 137 -3.26 9.93 0.76
C GLY A 137 -3.80 8.99 -0.29
N SER A 138 -4.83 8.26 0.06
CA SER A 138 -5.45 7.25 -0.78
C SER A 138 -6.95 7.44 -0.92
N LEU A 139 -7.47 7.04 -2.08
CA LEU A 139 -8.90 6.90 -2.33
C LEU A 139 -9.35 5.52 -1.84
N ARG A 140 -10.42 5.49 -1.06
CA ARG A 140 -11.03 4.26 -0.55
C ARG A 140 -12.54 4.33 -0.64
N THR A 141 -13.18 3.19 -0.65
CA THR A 141 -14.63 3.07 -0.65
C THR A 141 -15.11 2.15 0.46
N GLN A 142 -16.35 2.38 0.93
CA GLN A 142 -17.03 1.50 1.86
C GLN A 142 -18.20 0.76 1.23
N ASP A 143 -18.78 1.33 0.18
CA ASP A 143 -20.00 0.87 -0.47
C ASP A 143 -19.83 0.58 -1.98
N ALA A 144 -18.61 0.71 -2.50
CA ALA A 144 -18.27 0.59 -3.91
C ALA A 144 -19.06 1.54 -4.84
N ARG A 145 -19.58 2.63 -4.31
CA ARG A 145 -20.34 3.66 -5.04
C ARG A 145 -19.77 5.06 -4.87
N GLN A 146 -19.19 5.30 -3.70
CA GLN A 146 -18.59 6.57 -3.37
C GLN A 146 -17.18 6.38 -2.88
N GLY A 147 -16.27 7.16 -3.44
CA GLY A 147 -14.89 7.25 -3.02
C GLY A 147 -14.69 8.39 -2.04
N TYR A 148 -13.85 8.17 -1.05
CA TYR A 148 -13.45 9.15 -0.06
C TYR A 148 -11.94 9.20 0.03
N ILE A 149 -11.40 10.40 0.21
CA ILE A 149 -9.96 10.59 0.39
C ILE A 149 -9.62 10.35 1.86
N TYR A 150 -8.63 9.49 2.07
CA TYR A 150 -8.01 9.21 3.35
C TYR A 150 -6.59 9.75 3.33
N ARG A 151 -6.20 10.47 4.37
CA ARG A 151 -4.83 10.95 4.56
C ARG A 151 -4.25 10.45 5.86
N SER A 152 -2.95 10.27 5.89
CA SER A 152 -2.26 9.94 7.14
C SER A 152 -2.45 11.07 8.15
N SER A 153 -2.78 10.69 9.39
CA SER A 153 -2.79 11.64 10.52
C SER A 153 -1.37 11.91 11.05
N LEU A 154 -0.37 11.20 10.54
CA LEU A 154 1.04 11.36 10.88
C LEU A 154 1.71 12.18 9.78
N GLU A 155 2.21 13.35 10.14
CA GLU A 155 3.08 14.14 9.27
C GLU A 155 4.53 13.68 9.48
N TYR A 156 5.12 13.09 8.43
CA TYR A 156 6.53 12.73 8.46
C TYR A 156 7.36 13.89 7.94
N GLU A 157 7.99 14.63 8.86
CA GLU A 157 8.93 15.68 8.48
C GLU A 157 10.18 15.10 7.79
N ARG A 158 10.14 14.93 6.48
CA ARG A 158 11.35 14.67 5.64
C ARG A 158 12.38 15.80 5.74
N ARG A 159 12.05 16.93 6.35
CA ARG A 159 12.94 18.11 6.49
C ARG A 159 14.15 17.87 7.37
N ARG A 160 14.16 16.91 8.28
CA ARG A 160 15.32 16.71 9.19
C ARG A 160 16.56 16.08 8.55
N ALA A 161 16.44 15.48 7.37
CA ALA A 161 17.62 14.92 6.68
C ALA A 161 18.51 15.97 5.98
N ARG A 162 18.05 17.21 5.83
CA ARG A 162 18.84 18.28 5.18
C ARG A 162 19.61 19.20 6.15
N TRP A 163 19.63 18.87 7.43
CA TRP A 163 20.15 19.77 8.47
C TRP A 163 21.62 19.57 8.86
N SER A 164 22.33 18.57 8.31
CA SER A 164 23.71 18.29 8.73
C SER A 164 24.81 18.89 7.82
N THR A 165 24.48 19.54 6.72
CA THR A 165 25.50 20.03 5.75
C THR A 165 25.64 21.53 5.66
N SER A 166 24.89 22.34 6.42
CA SER A 166 24.98 23.82 6.34
C SER A 166 25.58 24.52 7.54
N ARG A 167 26.34 23.83 8.40
CA ARG A 167 27.08 24.51 9.47
C ARG A 167 28.53 24.10 9.48
N ARG A 168 29.26 24.42 8.41
CA ARG A 168 30.71 24.69 8.42
C ARG A 168 31.05 25.52 7.18
N ALA A 169 30.94 26.79 7.29
CA ALA A 169 31.71 27.76 6.59
C ALA A 169 31.81 29.01 7.50
#